data_5f4e15bff2ea66e544777780d3e6af7f
#
_entry.id   5f4e15bff2ea66e544777780d3e6af7f
#
_cell.length_a   1.000
_cell.length_b   1.000
_cell.length_c   1.000
_cell.angle_alpha   90.00
_cell.angle_beta   90.00
_cell.angle_gamma   90.00
#
_symmetry.space_group_name_H-M   'P 1'
#
loop_
_entity.id
_entity.type
_entity.pdbx_description
1 polymer ?
#
loop_
_entity_poly.entity_id
_entity_poly.type
_entity_poly.pdbx_seq_one_letter_code
_entity_poly.pdbx_strand_id
1 'polypeptide(L)'
;MRFTAARLTVLTLLAACTGETTTTPSPGLITIAASHAQAEKPIRGSCQTRFDPPPFPLPAVHRQTDVGTCKLSQLGAADFYAVQDIEFATGTQRSVVVRITAANGDVLLASSVGSSTASGPVVQFSATLSFEGGTGRFANATGQATIAGRADLLTNTAQLDITDGWLNYDAASRSN
;
A
#
# COMPACT_ATOMS: atom_id res chain seq x y z
N MET A 1 -11.68 -21.36 -52.79
CA MET A 1 -11.09 -20.93 -54.04
C MET A 1 -9.73 -20.27 -53.78
N ARG A 2 -8.71 -20.85 -54.41
CA ARG A 2 -7.34 -20.38 -54.71
C ARG A 2 -6.41 -20.01 -53.58
N PHE A 3 -5.54 -20.96 -53.29
CA PHE A 3 -4.26 -20.86 -52.64
C PHE A 3 -3.26 -20.09 -53.53
N THR A 4 -2.43 -19.25 -52.93
CA THR A 4 -1.21 -18.81 -53.58
C THR A 4 -0.06 -18.91 -52.57
N ALA A 5 0.83 -19.84 -52.83
CA ALA A 5 2.06 -20.06 -52.13
C ALA A 5 3.12 -19.08 -52.68
N ALA A 6 3.94 -18.48 -51.84
CA ALA A 6 5.12 -17.73 -52.20
C ALA A 6 6.35 -18.28 -51.48
N ARG A 7 7.37 -18.50 -52.28
CA ARG A 7 8.58 -19.29 -52.10
C ARG A 7 9.62 -18.61 -51.20
N LEU A 8 10.24 -19.43 -50.41
CA LEU A 8 11.45 -19.22 -49.63
C LEU A 8 12.68 -19.05 -50.54
N THR A 9 13.48 -18.03 -50.33
CA THR A 9 14.81 -17.90 -50.94
C THR A 9 15.85 -17.76 -49.80
N VAL A 10 16.64 -18.81 -49.64
CA VAL A 10 17.79 -18.89 -48.74
C VAL A 10 18.98 -18.26 -49.45
N LEU A 11 19.61 -17.27 -48.85
CA LEU A 11 20.86 -16.68 -49.33
C LEU A 11 21.95 -16.95 -48.28
N THR A 12 22.81 -17.92 -48.57
CA THR A 12 24.03 -18.24 -47.84
C THR A 12 25.15 -17.30 -48.24
N LEU A 13 25.70 -16.49 -47.33
CA LEU A 13 26.97 -15.80 -47.50
C LEU A 13 28.00 -16.43 -46.55
N LEU A 14 29.00 -17.09 -47.16
CA LEU A 14 30.26 -17.39 -46.51
C LEU A 14 31.15 -16.12 -46.57
N ALA A 15 31.69 -15.70 -45.44
CA ALA A 15 32.78 -14.75 -45.36
C ALA A 15 33.89 -15.28 -44.45
N ALA A 16 35.10 -15.22 -44.98
CA ALA A 16 36.30 -15.85 -44.49
C ALA A 16 36.91 -15.17 -43.26
N CYS A 17 37.56 -15.97 -42.42
CA CYS A 17 38.37 -15.58 -41.27
C CYS A 17 39.63 -14.82 -41.71
N THR A 18 39.89 -13.65 -41.12
CA THR A 18 41.25 -13.10 -40.93
C THR A 18 41.45 -12.92 -39.43
N GLY A 19 42.51 -13.53 -38.93
CA GLY A 19 42.84 -13.52 -37.52
C GLY A 19 43.33 -12.17 -37.04
N GLU A 20 42.75 -11.72 -35.94
CA GLU A 20 43.33 -10.69 -35.09
C GLU A 20 43.44 -11.24 -33.66
N THR A 21 44.63 -11.09 -33.14
CA THR A 21 45.00 -11.45 -31.76
C THR A 21 44.23 -10.58 -30.78
N THR A 22 43.17 -11.10 -30.23
CA THR A 22 42.40 -10.44 -29.17
C THR A 22 43.06 -10.67 -27.83
N THR A 23 43.64 -9.62 -27.28
CA THR A 23 43.89 -9.47 -25.85
C THR A 23 42.60 -9.71 -25.09
N THR A 24 42.58 -10.77 -24.29
CA THR A 24 41.47 -11.14 -23.44
C THR A 24 41.25 -10.08 -22.36
N PRO A 25 40.16 -9.31 -22.36
CA PRO A 25 39.82 -8.50 -21.18
C PRO A 25 39.40 -9.45 -20.05
N SER A 26 40.03 -9.25 -18.89
CA SER A 26 39.66 -9.93 -17.67
C SER A 26 38.17 -9.77 -17.43
N PRO A 27 37.41 -10.84 -17.13
CA PRO A 27 36.00 -10.71 -16.81
C PRO A 27 35.86 -9.96 -15.50
N GLY A 28 35.63 -8.64 -15.59
CA GLY A 28 35.13 -7.88 -14.46
C GLY A 28 33.80 -8.52 -14.05
N LEU A 29 33.75 -9.02 -12.84
CA LEU A 29 32.50 -9.47 -12.20
C LEU A 29 31.51 -8.30 -12.24
N ILE A 30 30.64 -8.30 -13.26
CA ILE A 30 29.42 -7.51 -13.23
C ILE A 30 28.54 -8.20 -12.19
N THR A 31 28.63 -7.76 -10.95
CA THR A 31 27.64 -8.09 -9.95
C THR A 31 26.35 -7.38 -10.37
N ILE A 32 25.54 -8.07 -11.17
CA ILE A 32 24.16 -7.66 -11.38
C ILE A 32 23.51 -7.85 -10.02
N ALA A 33 23.40 -6.76 -9.26
CA ALA A 33 22.52 -6.72 -8.13
C ALA A 33 21.13 -7.04 -8.67
N ALA A 34 20.68 -8.28 -8.50
CA ALA A 34 19.31 -8.65 -8.78
C ALA A 34 18.46 -7.79 -7.86
N SER A 35 17.90 -6.71 -8.40
CA SER A 35 16.84 -5.99 -7.75
C SER A 35 15.71 -7.01 -7.61
N HIS A 36 15.54 -7.57 -6.42
CA HIS A 36 14.38 -8.37 -6.10
C HIS A 36 13.20 -7.42 -6.23
N ALA A 37 12.51 -7.49 -7.36
CA ALA A 37 11.22 -6.83 -7.50
C ALA A 37 10.33 -7.45 -6.42
N GLN A 38 10.09 -6.69 -5.37
CA GLN A 38 9.23 -7.11 -4.28
C GLN A 38 7.84 -7.32 -4.88
N ALA A 39 7.29 -8.54 -4.74
CA ALA A 39 5.99 -8.84 -5.29
C ALA A 39 4.90 -8.10 -4.50
N GLU A 40 4.04 -7.40 -5.20
CA GLU A 40 2.85 -6.78 -4.63
C GLU A 40 1.95 -7.85 -4.01
N LYS A 41 1.63 -7.68 -2.74
CA LYS A 41 0.75 -8.57 -1.98
C LYS A 41 -0.58 -7.89 -1.75
N PRO A 42 -1.70 -8.50 -2.09
CA PRO A 42 -3.00 -7.90 -1.84
C PRO A 42 -3.22 -7.70 -0.34
N ILE A 43 -3.68 -6.52 0.06
CA ILE A 43 -4.09 -6.23 1.43
C ILE A 43 -5.59 -5.96 1.46
N ARG A 44 -6.30 -6.70 2.33
CA ARG A 44 -7.74 -6.62 2.55
C ARG A 44 -8.05 -6.92 4.00
N GLY A 45 -9.21 -6.47 4.45
CA GLY A 45 -9.71 -6.79 5.78
C GLY A 45 -10.58 -5.69 6.35
N SER A 46 -10.81 -5.74 7.65
CA SER A 46 -11.66 -4.77 8.33
C SER A 46 -11.05 -4.34 9.66
N CYS A 47 -11.43 -3.15 10.10
CA CYS A 47 -11.10 -2.61 11.41
C CYS A 47 -12.35 -2.13 12.13
N GLN A 48 -12.32 -2.23 13.45
CA GLN A 48 -13.29 -1.60 14.35
C GLN A 48 -12.52 -0.62 15.24
N THR A 49 -12.97 0.62 15.26
CA THR A 49 -12.29 1.70 15.98
C THR A 49 -13.25 2.46 16.87
N ARG A 50 -12.68 3.18 17.82
CA ARG A 50 -13.33 4.23 18.60
C ARG A 50 -12.57 5.51 18.37
N PHE A 51 -13.27 6.63 18.43
CA PHE A 51 -12.69 7.95 18.22
C PHE A 51 -13.13 8.96 19.28
N ASP A 52 -12.32 10.01 19.43
CA ASP A 52 -12.66 11.11 20.31
C ASP A 52 -13.79 11.94 19.67
N PRO A 53 -14.89 12.19 20.40
CA PRO A 53 -15.98 12.98 19.87
C PRO A 53 -15.54 14.42 19.60
N PRO A 54 -16.07 15.05 18.53
CA PRO A 54 -15.80 16.45 18.28
C PRO A 54 -16.38 17.31 19.41
N PRO A 55 -15.70 18.40 19.79
CA PRO A 55 -16.22 19.35 20.78
C PRO A 55 -17.43 20.12 20.27
N PHE A 56 -18.23 20.65 21.18
CA PHE A 56 -19.31 21.56 20.83
C PHE A 56 -18.98 22.97 21.34
N PRO A 57 -19.14 24.03 20.54
CA PRO A 57 -19.53 24.03 19.12
C PRO A 57 -18.48 23.40 18.21
N LEU A 58 -18.93 22.86 17.07
CA LEU A 58 -18.05 22.23 16.09
C LEU A 58 -17.00 23.22 15.56
N PRO A 59 -15.71 22.90 15.63
CA PRO A 59 -14.65 23.70 15.02
C PRO A 59 -14.66 23.57 13.49
N ALA A 60 -14.01 24.47 12.78
CA ALA A 60 -13.84 24.34 11.34
C ALA A 60 -13.06 23.08 10.96
N VAL A 61 -12.02 22.77 11.73
CA VAL A 61 -11.21 21.56 11.62
C VAL A 61 -11.14 20.88 13.00
N HIS A 62 -11.41 19.59 13.04
CA HIS A 62 -11.29 18.76 14.24
C HIS A 62 -10.14 17.78 14.06
N ARG A 63 -9.20 17.78 15.00
CA ARG A 63 -8.18 16.74 15.10
C ARG A 63 -8.72 15.59 15.94
N GLN A 64 -8.92 14.46 15.31
CA GLN A 64 -9.50 13.26 15.90
C GLN A 64 -8.43 12.18 16.05
N THR A 65 -8.50 11.44 17.17
CA THR A 65 -7.72 10.22 17.38
C THR A 65 -8.62 9.02 17.25
N ASP A 66 -8.21 8.04 16.45
CA ASP A 66 -8.89 6.77 16.29
C ASP A 66 -8.03 5.65 16.85
N VAL A 67 -8.60 4.79 17.69
CA VAL A 67 -7.95 3.60 18.23
C VAL A 67 -8.83 2.38 18.05
N GLY A 68 -8.23 1.22 17.78
CA GLY A 68 -9.01 0.02 17.58
C GLY A 68 -8.20 -1.18 17.16
N THR A 69 -8.89 -2.16 16.58
CA THR A 69 -8.28 -3.42 16.12
C THR A 69 -8.69 -3.73 14.69
N CYS A 70 -7.80 -4.40 13.98
CA CYS A 70 -8.01 -4.84 12.60
C CYS A 70 -7.79 -6.34 12.46
N LYS A 71 -8.39 -6.90 11.40
CA LYS A 71 -8.04 -8.21 10.84
C LYS A 71 -7.67 -8.01 9.37
N LEU A 72 -6.38 -8.08 9.06
CA LEU A 72 -5.84 -7.77 7.74
C LEU A 72 -5.08 -8.96 7.15
N SER A 73 -5.22 -9.19 5.84
CA SER A 73 -4.66 -10.36 5.14
C SER A 73 -3.14 -10.52 5.31
N GLN A 74 -2.39 -9.43 5.40
CA GLN A 74 -0.92 -9.48 5.51
C GLN A 74 -0.39 -9.30 6.94
N LEU A 75 -1.22 -8.82 7.85
CA LEU A 75 -0.84 -8.52 9.24
C LEU A 75 -1.49 -9.48 10.24
N GLY A 76 -2.60 -10.12 9.89
CA GLY A 76 -3.43 -10.88 10.82
C GLY A 76 -4.24 -9.95 11.74
N ALA A 77 -4.34 -10.33 13.02
CA ALA A 77 -4.85 -9.44 14.05
C ALA A 77 -3.82 -8.33 14.30
N ALA A 78 -4.27 -7.09 14.36
CA ALA A 78 -3.41 -5.93 14.51
C ALA A 78 -4.11 -4.83 15.30
N ASP A 79 -3.34 -4.02 16.02
CA ASP A 79 -3.82 -2.79 16.65
C ASP A 79 -3.77 -1.65 15.63
N PHE A 80 -4.80 -0.81 15.69
CA PHE A 80 -4.95 0.36 14.83
C PHE A 80 -4.89 1.65 15.65
N TYR A 81 -4.12 2.61 15.17
CA TYR A 81 -4.04 3.96 15.70
C TYR A 81 -3.96 4.95 14.54
N ALA A 82 -4.80 5.99 14.56
CA ALA A 82 -4.69 7.08 13.60
C ALA A 82 -4.93 8.43 14.26
N VAL A 83 -4.30 9.46 13.72
CA VAL A 83 -4.61 10.87 13.99
C VAL A 83 -4.97 11.52 12.68
N GLN A 84 -6.16 12.09 12.61
CA GLN A 84 -6.69 12.70 11.41
C GLN A 84 -7.27 14.09 11.67
N ASP A 85 -7.15 14.96 10.67
CA ASP A 85 -7.83 16.24 10.62
C ASP A 85 -9.07 16.11 9.75
N ILE A 86 -10.22 16.53 10.28
CA ILE A 86 -11.52 16.51 9.61
C ILE A 86 -12.00 17.93 9.44
N GLU A 87 -12.20 18.35 8.21
CA GLU A 87 -12.80 19.65 7.87
C GLU A 87 -14.31 19.46 7.69
N PHE A 88 -15.11 19.94 8.64
CA PHE A 88 -16.55 19.69 8.63
C PHE A 88 -17.29 20.38 7.48
N ALA A 89 -16.79 21.52 6.99
CA ALA A 89 -17.44 22.26 5.91
C ALA A 89 -17.41 21.52 4.57
N THR A 90 -16.34 20.77 4.31
CA THR A 90 -16.11 20.06 3.04
C THR A 90 -16.24 18.55 3.17
N GLY A 91 -16.21 18.03 4.41
CA GLY A 91 -16.09 16.61 4.69
C GLY A 91 -14.72 16.03 4.36
N THR A 92 -13.72 16.87 4.08
CA THR A 92 -12.36 16.43 3.80
C THR A 92 -11.73 15.78 5.05
N GLN A 93 -11.10 14.65 4.87
CA GLN A 93 -10.37 13.94 5.93
C GLN A 93 -8.92 13.72 5.49
N ARG A 94 -7.99 13.97 6.40
CA ARG A 94 -6.58 13.70 6.16
C ARG A 94 -5.95 13.10 7.42
N SER A 95 -5.48 11.87 7.34
CA SER A 95 -4.71 11.29 8.45
C SER A 95 -3.25 11.72 8.33
N VAL A 96 -2.78 12.34 9.41
CA VAL A 96 -1.37 12.75 9.55
C VAL A 96 -0.51 11.55 9.91
N VAL A 97 -1.08 10.60 10.68
CA VAL A 97 -0.43 9.36 11.08
C VAL A 97 -1.47 8.26 11.06
N VAL A 98 -1.14 7.17 10.40
CA VAL A 98 -1.81 5.86 10.57
C VAL A 98 -0.75 4.85 10.94
N ARG A 99 -0.95 4.17 12.07
CA ARG A 99 -0.07 3.13 12.57
C ARG A 99 -0.87 1.84 12.78
N ILE A 100 -0.40 0.78 12.13
CA ILE A 100 -0.99 -0.56 12.27
C ILE A 100 0.09 -1.46 12.85
N THR A 101 -0.14 -1.98 14.06
CA THR A 101 0.83 -2.82 14.77
C THR A 101 0.37 -4.27 14.70
N ALA A 102 1.11 -5.11 14.01
CA ALA A 102 0.86 -6.54 13.92
C ALA A 102 1.13 -7.25 15.26
N ALA A 103 0.56 -8.43 15.47
CA ALA A 103 0.68 -9.19 16.72
C ALA A 103 2.13 -9.55 17.11
N ASN A 104 3.07 -9.56 16.16
CA ASN A 104 4.50 -9.78 16.41
C ASN A 104 5.28 -8.49 16.75
N GLY A 105 4.59 -7.34 16.83
CA GLY A 105 5.18 -6.03 17.13
C GLY A 105 5.69 -5.26 15.92
N ASP A 106 5.68 -5.82 14.71
CA ASP A 106 6.02 -5.07 13.49
C ASP A 106 4.97 -3.98 13.24
N VAL A 107 5.44 -2.80 12.86
CA VAL A 107 4.59 -1.63 12.62
C VAL A 107 4.56 -1.30 11.13
N LEU A 108 3.37 -1.11 10.59
CA LEU A 108 3.14 -0.52 9.27
C LEU A 108 2.64 0.91 9.45
N LEU A 109 3.31 1.86 8.80
CA LEU A 109 2.95 3.28 8.79
C LEU A 109 2.26 3.65 7.48
N ALA A 110 1.31 4.56 7.58
CA ALA A 110 0.60 5.10 6.43
C ALA A 110 0.13 6.53 6.70
N SER A 111 -0.19 7.23 5.62
CA SER A 111 -1.01 8.43 5.61
C SER A 111 -2.33 8.15 4.87
N SER A 112 -3.32 9.03 5.01
CA SER A 112 -4.55 8.91 4.23
C SER A 112 -5.14 10.26 3.84
N VAL A 113 -5.83 10.26 2.70
CA VAL A 113 -6.64 11.38 2.25
C VAL A 113 -7.99 10.84 1.77
N GLY A 114 -9.06 11.48 2.20
CA GLY A 114 -10.41 11.04 1.87
C GLY A 114 -11.47 12.08 2.11
N SER A 115 -12.70 11.61 2.08
CA SER A 115 -13.87 12.44 2.30
C SER A 115 -14.93 11.70 3.10
N SER A 116 -15.80 12.45 3.74
CA SER A 116 -16.94 11.95 4.48
C SER A 116 -18.22 12.72 4.19
N THR A 117 -19.33 12.05 4.39
CA THR A 117 -20.68 12.64 4.29
C THR A 117 -21.50 12.17 5.47
N ALA A 118 -22.07 13.12 6.20
CA ALA A 118 -22.93 12.85 7.34
C ALA A 118 -24.41 12.71 6.90
N SER A 119 -25.07 11.71 7.47
CA SER A 119 -26.53 11.54 7.37
C SER A 119 -27.07 11.28 8.77
N GLY A 120 -27.52 12.34 9.44
CA GLY A 120 -27.84 12.28 10.88
C GLY A 120 -26.61 11.90 11.71
N PRO A 121 -26.72 10.94 12.62
CA PRO A 121 -25.59 10.51 13.46
C PRO A 121 -24.60 9.59 12.74
N VAL A 122 -24.91 9.15 11.53
CA VAL A 122 -24.05 8.24 10.76
C VAL A 122 -23.25 9.04 9.74
N VAL A 123 -21.93 8.83 9.76
CA VAL A 123 -21.00 9.39 8.80
C VAL A 123 -20.48 8.25 7.91
N GLN A 124 -20.66 8.36 6.61
CA GLN A 124 -20.00 7.48 5.63
C GLN A 124 -18.71 8.16 5.17
N PHE A 125 -17.65 7.38 5.03
CA PHE A 125 -16.36 7.89 4.58
C PHE A 125 -15.66 6.94 3.63
N SER A 126 -14.81 7.51 2.80
CA SER A 126 -13.85 6.76 1.99
C SER A 126 -12.53 7.51 1.91
N ALA A 127 -11.43 6.77 1.86
CA ALA A 127 -10.10 7.36 1.74
C ALA A 127 -9.14 6.42 1.02
N THR A 128 -8.05 6.98 0.52
CA THR A 128 -6.89 6.24 0.06
C THR A 128 -5.83 6.25 1.15
N LEU A 129 -5.36 5.07 1.55
CA LEU A 129 -4.17 4.88 2.37
C LEU A 129 -2.94 4.83 1.45
N SER A 130 -1.86 5.49 1.85
CA SER A 130 -0.54 5.36 1.24
C SER A 130 0.40 4.78 2.29
N PHE A 131 0.96 3.59 2.05
CA PHE A 131 1.90 2.94 2.98
C PHE A 131 3.30 3.52 2.82
N GLU A 132 3.93 3.89 3.93
CA GLU A 132 5.14 4.71 3.99
C GLU A 132 6.28 4.06 4.80
N GLY A 133 6.33 2.73 4.85
CA GLY A 133 7.30 2.00 5.62
C GLY A 133 6.80 1.58 6.99
N GLY A 134 7.72 1.46 7.95
CA GLY A 134 7.40 1.01 9.29
C GLY A 134 8.59 0.38 10.01
N THR A 135 8.34 -0.69 10.75
CA THR A 135 9.39 -1.43 11.44
C THR A 135 9.34 -2.92 11.09
N GLY A 136 10.41 -3.64 11.47
CA GLY A 136 10.51 -5.07 11.23
C GLY A 136 10.38 -5.37 9.73
N ARG A 137 9.53 -6.32 9.36
CA ARG A 137 9.29 -6.68 7.95
C ARG A 137 8.70 -5.55 7.10
N PHE A 138 8.16 -4.51 7.72
CA PHE A 138 7.57 -3.36 7.04
C PHE A 138 8.51 -2.15 6.94
N ALA A 139 9.78 -2.26 7.32
CA ALA A 139 10.73 -1.14 7.33
C ALA A 139 10.80 -0.37 5.99
N ASN A 140 10.70 -1.10 4.88
CA ASN A 140 10.71 -0.54 3.52
C ASN A 140 9.37 -0.75 2.80
N ALA A 141 8.27 -0.88 3.55
CA ALA A 141 6.98 -1.13 2.96
C ALA A 141 6.50 0.05 2.11
N THR A 142 5.93 -0.25 0.97
CA THR A 142 5.24 0.71 0.09
C THR A 142 3.92 0.10 -0.37
N GLY A 143 3.00 0.93 -0.80
CA GLY A 143 1.73 0.43 -1.30
C GLY A 143 0.61 1.43 -1.13
N GLN A 144 -0.57 0.99 -1.53
CA GLN A 144 -1.79 1.78 -1.39
C GLN A 144 -2.97 0.86 -1.09
N ALA A 145 -3.99 1.41 -0.46
CA ALA A 145 -5.26 0.73 -0.27
C ALA A 145 -6.42 1.72 -0.25
N THR A 146 -7.57 1.27 -0.73
CA THR A 146 -8.83 1.99 -0.59
C THR A 146 -9.52 1.51 0.67
N ILE A 147 -9.91 2.45 1.52
CA ILE A 147 -10.76 2.20 2.67
C ILE A 147 -12.13 2.84 2.46
N ALA A 148 -13.15 2.16 2.92
CA ALA A 148 -14.50 2.69 3.03
C ALA A 148 -15.10 2.27 4.37
N GLY A 149 -15.94 3.11 4.94
CA GLY A 149 -16.50 2.79 6.23
C GLY A 149 -17.63 3.71 6.66
N ARG A 150 -18.07 3.44 7.88
CA ARG A 150 -19.07 4.26 8.55
C ARG A 150 -18.69 4.50 10.00
N ALA A 151 -18.98 5.67 10.49
CA ALA A 151 -18.85 6.06 11.88
C ALA A 151 -20.23 6.39 12.47
N ASP A 152 -20.43 6.05 13.72
CA ASP A 152 -21.61 6.40 14.50
C ASP A 152 -21.21 7.42 15.56
N LEU A 153 -21.72 8.63 15.42
CA LEU A 153 -21.42 9.76 16.33
C LEU A 153 -22.07 9.63 17.70
N LEU A 154 -23.10 8.77 17.85
CA LEU A 154 -23.73 8.54 19.14
C LEU A 154 -22.91 7.60 20.03
N THR A 155 -22.23 6.65 19.40
CA THR A 155 -21.42 5.64 20.11
C THR A 155 -19.92 5.93 20.01
N ASN A 156 -19.52 6.91 19.19
CA ASN A 156 -18.13 7.24 18.85
C ASN A 156 -17.34 6.01 18.37
N THR A 157 -17.99 5.19 17.55
CA THR A 157 -17.38 4.00 16.96
C THR A 157 -17.39 4.07 15.46
N ALA A 158 -16.40 3.46 14.83
CA ALA A 158 -16.37 3.31 13.38
C ALA A 158 -15.98 1.88 12.98
N GLN A 159 -16.54 1.47 11.85
CA GLN A 159 -16.12 0.28 11.11
C GLN A 159 -15.60 0.72 9.77
N LEU A 160 -14.44 0.21 9.39
CA LEU A 160 -13.86 0.45 8.08
C LEU A 160 -13.41 -0.87 7.44
N ASP A 161 -13.52 -0.93 6.14
CA ASP A 161 -13.12 -2.07 5.32
C ASP A 161 -12.03 -1.63 4.34
N ILE A 162 -10.99 -2.43 4.23
CA ILE A 162 -9.98 -2.35 3.18
C ILE A 162 -10.41 -3.32 2.09
N THR A 163 -10.93 -2.79 0.99
CA THR A 163 -11.55 -3.59 -0.07
C THR A 163 -10.63 -3.86 -1.25
N ASP A 164 -9.73 -2.92 -1.52
CA ASP A 164 -8.78 -2.99 -2.61
C ASP A 164 -7.48 -2.33 -2.19
N GLY A 165 -6.38 -3.06 -2.35
CA GLY A 165 -5.07 -2.55 -2.00
C GLY A 165 -3.96 -3.56 -2.24
N TRP A 166 -2.75 -3.03 -2.31
CA TRP A 166 -1.52 -3.79 -2.41
C TRP A 166 -0.47 -3.25 -1.44
N LEU A 167 0.36 -4.16 -0.98
CA LEU A 167 1.45 -3.89 -0.05
C LEU A 167 2.69 -4.63 -0.53
N ASN A 168 3.77 -3.88 -0.70
CA ASN A 168 5.08 -4.39 -1.02
C ASN A 168 5.97 -4.28 0.20
N TYR A 169 6.58 -5.38 0.65
CA TYR A 169 7.46 -5.41 1.82
C TYR A 169 8.36 -6.65 1.83
N ASP A 170 9.48 -6.58 2.54
CA ASP A 170 10.42 -7.69 2.70
C ASP A 170 9.92 -8.72 3.70
N ALA A 171 9.45 -9.87 3.19
CA ALA A 171 9.03 -10.96 4.07
C ALA A 171 10.18 -11.60 4.87
N ALA A 172 11.43 -11.32 4.50
CA ALA A 172 12.63 -11.99 5.01
C ALA A 172 13.36 -11.25 6.15
N SER A 173 13.03 -10.00 6.46
CA SER A 173 13.65 -9.28 7.56
C SER A 173 13.07 -9.70 8.91
N ARG A 174 13.38 -10.94 9.32
CA ARG A 174 13.32 -11.31 10.73
C ARG A 174 14.59 -10.75 11.37
N SER A 175 14.46 -9.67 12.14
CA SER A 175 15.52 -9.28 13.06
C SER A 175 15.77 -10.44 14.04
N ASN A 176 16.97 -11.02 13.97
CA ASN A 176 17.48 -11.92 15.00
C ASN A 176 17.71 -11.11 16.30
#